data_7975162af55d05e6e16b8d030d2f39ce
#
_entry.id   7975162af55d05e6e16b8d030d2f39ce
#
_cell.length_a   1.000
_cell.length_b   1.000
_cell.length_c   1.000
_cell.angle_alpha   90.00
_cell.angle_beta   90.00
_cell.angle_gamma   90.00
#
_symmetry.space_group_name_H-M   'P 1'
#
loop_
_entity.id
_entity.type
_entity.pdbx_description
1 polymer ?
#
loop_
_entity_poly.entity_id
_entity_poly.type
_entity_poly.pdbx_seq_one_letter_code
_entity_poly.pdbx_strand_id
1 'polypeptide(L)'
;FECKCTAPNKHHVKTLASTPAKQETWKFLGTIVSAATVVGVMIVLNKTYGFASGQLAAPQANAMAAVIDPLMNGVGAPWILYGIGAVIAIVLDRCHIPALAFALGMFIPLELNVPLVVGGAINWFVTTRSEDAEVNKARGEKGTLIASGFIAGGALMGVVSALLKFGGIELSVADQWWSNPMSEMTSLLAYVCLICYFIKATRVKK
;
A
#
# COMPACT_ATOMS: atom_id res chain seq x y z
N PHE A 1 -14.52 7.98 1.75
CA PHE A 1 -13.64 7.65 2.89
C PHE A 1 -14.02 8.57 4.05
N GLU A 2 -15.06 8.23 4.79
CA GLU A 2 -15.31 8.84 6.09
C GLU A 2 -14.28 8.28 7.08
N CYS A 3 -13.28 9.08 7.39
CA CYS A 3 -12.45 8.84 8.55
C CYS A 3 -13.32 9.08 9.80
N LYS A 4 -14.00 8.04 10.28
CA LYS A 4 -14.59 8.05 11.62
C LYS A 4 -13.45 8.02 12.63
N CYS A 5 -12.83 9.17 12.85
CA CYS A 5 -12.00 9.39 14.02
C CYS A 5 -12.96 9.41 15.23
N THR A 6 -13.21 8.27 15.82
CA THR A 6 -13.73 8.17 17.18
C THR A 6 -12.61 8.67 18.10
N ALA A 7 -12.51 9.99 18.23
CA ALA A 7 -11.60 10.61 19.17
C ALA A 7 -12.14 10.39 20.59
N PRO A 8 -11.39 9.75 21.48
CA PRO A 8 -11.81 9.53 22.87
C PRO A 8 -11.78 10.80 23.73
N ASN A 9 -11.48 11.99 23.19
CA ASN A 9 -11.42 13.20 23.98
C ASN A 9 -11.97 14.42 23.22
N LYS A 10 -13.20 14.79 23.53
CA LYS A 10 -13.86 16.01 23.05
C LYS A 10 -13.08 17.32 23.36
N HIS A 11 -12.11 17.28 24.24
CA HIS A 11 -11.29 18.45 24.59
C HIS A 11 -10.16 18.76 23.59
N HIS A 12 -9.58 17.77 22.94
CA HIS A 12 -8.53 18.00 21.92
C HIS A 12 -9.07 18.50 20.59
N VAL A 13 -10.32 18.23 20.25
CA VAL A 13 -10.95 18.72 19.01
C VAL A 13 -11.25 20.22 19.09
N LYS A 14 -11.45 20.77 20.28
CA LYS A 14 -11.71 22.21 20.49
C LYS A 14 -10.49 23.10 20.29
N THR A 15 -9.28 22.57 20.46
CA THR A 15 -8.03 23.35 20.27
C THR A 15 -7.58 23.47 18.81
N LEU A 16 -8.09 22.61 17.92
CA LEU A 16 -7.91 22.69 16.48
C LEU A 16 -9.15 23.26 15.76
N ALA A 17 -9.99 24.02 16.47
CA ALA A 17 -11.20 24.65 15.93
C ALA A 17 -10.88 25.72 14.88
N SER A 18 -10.37 25.29 13.74
CA SER A 18 -10.47 26.07 12.52
C SER A 18 -11.93 26.00 12.03
N THR A 19 -12.51 27.13 11.69
CA THR A 19 -13.85 27.18 11.08
C THR A 19 -13.92 26.23 9.87
N PRO A 20 -15.06 25.58 9.59
CA PRO A 20 -15.20 24.66 8.45
C PRO A 20 -14.69 25.24 7.12
N ALA A 21 -14.94 26.51 6.89
CA ALA A 21 -14.45 27.22 5.71
C ALA A 21 -12.91 27.26 5.61
N LYS A 22 -12.20 27.45 6.73
CA LYS A 22 -10.73 27.40 6.75
C LYS A 22 -10.21 25.98 6.49
N GLN A 23 -10.89 24.94 6.99
CA GLN A 23 -10.49 23.57 6.71
C GLN A 23 -10.64 23.23 5.23
N GLU A 24 -11.69 23.69 4.58
CA GLU A 24 -11.89 23.47 3.14
C GLU A 24 -10.87 24.20 2.29
N THR A 25 -10.56 25.47 2.61
CA THR A 25 -9.50 26.19 1.91
C THR A 25 -8.13 25.54 2.06
N TRP A 26 -7.77 25.05 3.24
CA TRP A 26 -6.53 24.33 3.44
C TRP A 26 -6.50 22.98 2.72
N LYS A 27 -7.60 22.25 2.68
CA LYS A 27 -7.72 21.03 1.87
C LYS A 27 -7.53 21.33 0.38
N PHE A 28 -8.17 22.38 -0.12
CA PHE A 28 -8.04 22.77 -1.53
C PHE A 28 -6.60 23.17 -1.90
N LEU A 29 -5.95 24.01 -1.10
CA LEU A 29 -4.55 24.36 -1.28
C LEU A 29 -3.65 23.12 -1.18
N GLY A 30 -3.87 22.25 -0.19
CA GLY A 30 -3.15 21.00 -0.04
C GLY A 30 -3.29 20.09 -1.26
N THR A 31 -4.48 20.02 -1.84
CA THR A 31 -4.71 19.21 -3.06
C THR A 31 -3.95 19.76 -4.26
N ILE A 32 -3.93 21.08 -4.46
CA ILE A 32 -3.17 21.70 -5.56
C ILE A 32 -1.67 21.46 -5.41
N VAL A 33 -1.12 21.70 -4.22
CA VAL A 33 0.31 21.47 -3.93
C VAL A 33 0.66 20.00 -4.10
N SER A 34 -0.19 19.11 -3.59
CA SER A 34 -0.01 17.66 -3.72
C SER A 34 -0.03 17.24 -5.20
N ALA A 35 -0.98 17.72 -5.99
CA ALA A 35 -1.07 17.42 -7.41
C ALA A 35 0.18 17.88 -8.17
N ALA A 36 0.63 19.10 -7.92
CA ALA A 36 1.86 19.63 -8.54
C ALA A 36 3.09 18.82 -8.17
N THR A 37 3.21 18.43 -6.89
CA THR A 37 4.31 17.58 -6.39
C THR A 37 4.28 16.20 -7.03
N VAL A 38 3.11 15.57 -7.13
CA VAL A 38 2.95 14.25 -7.76
C VAL A 38 3.37 14.29 -9.23
N VAL A 39 2.93 15.32 -9.99
CA VAL A 39 3.33 15.48 -11.39
C VAL A 39 4.86 15.63 -11.51
N GLY A 40 5.48 16.44 -10.66
CA GLY A 40 6.94 16.60 -10.62
C GLY A 40 7.66 15.26 -10.35
N VAL A 41 7.22 14.53 -9.36
CA VAL A 41 7.78 13.20 -9.01
C VAL A 41 7.58 12.21 -10.16
N MET A 42 6.40 12.20 -10.80
CA MET A 42 6.12 11.33 -11.95
C MET A 42 7.07 11.61 -13.14
N ILE A 43 7.36 12.88 -13.42
CA ILE A 43 8.32 13.27 -14.47
C ILE A 43 9.73 12.74 -14.13
N VAL A 44 10.16 12.91 -12.89
CA VAL A 44 11.46 12.40 -12.41
C VAL A 44 11.52 10.88 -12.51
N LEU A 45 10.51 10.18 -12.02
CA LEU A 45 10.44 8.71 -12.09
C LEU A 45 10.45 8.21 -13.54
N ASN A 46 9.71 8.86 -14.45
CA ASN A 46 9.69 8.48 -15.85
C ASN A 46 11.05 8.68 -16.53
N LYS A 47 11.77 9.76 -16.19
CA LYS A 47 13.13 9.98 -16.71
C LYS A 47 14.16 9.01 -16.16
N THR A 48 13.99 8.58 -14.89
CA THR A 48 14.98 7.74 -14.19
C THR A 48 14.79 6.26 -14.48
N TYR A 49 13.55 5.78 -14.51
CA TYR A 49 13.23 4.36 -14.64
C TYR A 49 12.52 4.01 -15.94
N GLY A 50 11.79 4.97 -16.55
CA GLY A 50 10.93 4.74 -17.71
C GLY A 50 9.72 3.86 -17.35
N PHE A 51 8.51 4.39 -17.43
CA PHE A 51 7.31 3.60 -17.09
C PHE A 51 7.09 2.39 -18.00
N ALA A 52 7.63 2.41 -19.21
CA ALA A 52 7.53 1.31 -20.15
C ALA A 52 8.59 0.20 -19.96
N SER A 53 9.57 0.39 -19.08
CA SER A 53 10.69 -0.55 -18.89
C SER A 53 10.35 -1.77 -18.03
N GLY A 54 9.18 -1.79 -17.40
CA GLY A 54 8.78 -2.87 -16.48
C GLY A 54 9.50 -2.85 -15.12
N GLN A 55 10.45 -1.94 -14.91
CA GLN A 55 11.20 -1.84 -13.64
C GLN A 55 10.34 -1.30 -12.49
N LEU A 56 9.30 -0.53 -12.81
CA LEU A 56 8.31 -0.07 -11.83
C LEU A 56 7.06 -0.95 -11.91
N ALA A 57 6.91 -1.83 -10.94
CA ALA A 57 5.70 -2.62 -10.81
C ALA A 57 4.54 -1.71 -10.34
N ALA A 58 3.64 -1.37 -11.26
CA ALA A 58 2.42 -0.62 -10.97
C ALA A 58 1.17 -1.44 -11.33
N PRO A 59 0.86 -2.52 -10.57
CA PRO A 59 -0.22 -3.44 -10.92
C PRO A 59 -1.57 -2.73 -11.03
N GLN A 60 -1.84 -1.76 -10.17
CA GLN A 60 -3.10 -1.00 -10.19
C GLN A 60 -3.25 -0.12 -11.43
N ALA A 61 -2.16 0.53 -11.87
CA ALA A 61 -2.16 1.33 -13.10
C ALA A 61 -2.37 0.44 -14.34
N ASN A 62 -1.71 -0.73 -14.39
CA ASN A 62 -1.87 -1.69 -15.47
C ASN A 62 -3.30 -2.26 -15.53
N ALA A 63 -3.94 -2.52 -14.36
CA ALA A 63 -5.33 -2.95 -14.30
C ALA A 63 -6.27 -1.89 -14.87
N MET A 64 -6.06 -0.63 -14.52
CA MET A 64 -6.87 0.47 -15.05
C MET A 64 -6.64 0.68 -16.54
N ALA A 65 -5.40 0.59 -17.02
CA ALA A 65 -5.09 0.66 -18.44
C ALA A 65 -5.77 -0.47 -19.23
N ALA A 66 -5.72 -1.70 -18.71
CA ALA A 66 -6.37 -2.85 -19.36
C ALA A 66 -7.89 -2.72 -19.52
N VAL A 67 -8.53 -1.90 -18.66
CA VAL A 67 -9.97 -1.58 -18.79
C VAL A 67 -10.21 -0.38 -19.70
N ILE A 68 -9.40 0.67 -19.57
CA ILE A 68 -9.62 1.96 -20.23
C ILE A 68 -9.22 1.87 -21.72
N ASP A 69 -8.09 1.24 -22.05
CA ASP A 69 -7.55 1.19 -23.40
C ASP A 69 -8.52 0.57 -24.41
N PRO A 70 -9.17 -0.58 -24.16
CA PRO A 70 -10.15 -1.14 -25.10
C PRO A 70 -11.41 -0.29 -25.25
N LEU A 71 -11.80 0.42 -24.16
CA LEU A 71 -12.98 1.29 -24.18
C LEU A 71 -12.74 2.57 -24.98
N MET A 72 -11.53 3.15 -24.87
CA MET A 72 -11.20 4.42 -25.53
C MET A 72 -10.78 4.25 -26.98
N ASN A 73 -10.07 3.18 -27.30
CA ASN A 73 -9.53 2.97 -28.64
C ASN A 73 -10.50 2.25 -29.61
N GLY A 74 -11.73 1.92 -29.16
CA GLY A 74 -12.75 1.30 -29.99
C GLY A 74 -12.39 -0.11 -30.53
N VAL A 75 -11.25 -0.65 -30.12
CA VAL A 75 -10.84 -2.03 -30.44
C VAL A 75 -11.62 -2.92 -29.49
N GLY A 76 -12.67 -3.57 -30.00
CA GLY A 76 -13.69 -4.34 -29.31
C GLY A 76 -13.35 -4.78 -27.91
N ALA A 77 -13.86 -4.07 -26.92
CA ALA A 77 -13.71 -4.46 -25.53
C ALA A 77 -14.24 -5.89 -25.35
N PRO A 78 -13.56 -6.75 -24.60
CA PRO A 78 -13.98 -8.15 -24.42
C PRO A 78 -15.17 -8.24 -23.45
N TRP A 79 -16.33 -7.77 -23.92
CA TRP A 79 -17.58 -7.71 -23.14
C TRP A 79 -17.96 -9.04 -22.50
N ILE A 80 -17.67 -10.15 -23.20
CA ILE A 80 -17.92 -11.50 -22.68
C ILE A 80 -17.09 -11.76 -21.43
N LEU A 81 -15.81 -11.39 -21.42
CA LEU A 81 -14.93 -11.54 -20.25
C LEU A 81 -15.38 -10.66 -19.07
N TYR A 82 -15.84 -9.43 -19.36
CA TYR A 82 -16.39 -8.57 -18.30
C TYR A 82 -17.69 -9.16 -17.74
N GLY A 83 -18.55 -9.73 -18.59
CA GLY A 83 -19.76 -10.45 -18.18
C GLY A 83 -19.44 -11.66 -17.28
N ILE A 84 -18.45 -12.46 -17.64
CA ILE A 84 -18.00 -13.60 -16.85
C ILE A 84 -17.46 -13.12 -15.49
N GLY A 85 -16.64 -12.07 -15.48
CA GLY A 85 -16.11 -11.46 -14.23
C GLY A 85 -17.22 -10.97 -13.32
N ALA A 86 -18.26 -10.33 -13.86
CA ALA A 86 -19.41 -9.88 -13.11
C ALA A 86 -20.20 -11.05 -12.49
N VAL A 87 -20.41 -12.13 -13.24
CA VAL A 87 -21.07 -13.34 -12.72
C VAL A 87 -20.25 -13.96 -11.59
N ILE A 88 -18.93 -14.08 -11.76
CA ILE A 88 -18.04 -14.61 -10.72
C ILE A 88 -18.12 -13.73 -9.47
N ALA A 89 -18.09 -12.40 -9.60
CA ALA A 89 -18.20 -11.48 -8.47
C ALA A 89 -19.52 -11.66 -7.70
N ILE A 90 -20.65 -11.82 -8.41
CA ILE A 90 -21.95 -12.07 -7.80
C ILE A 90 -21.97 -13.42 -7.05
N VAL A 91 -21.38 -14.45 -7.63
CA VAL A 91 -21.30 -15.78 -6.99
C VAL A 91 -20.45 -15.71 -5.71
N LEU A 92 -19.30 -15.04 -5.75
CA LEU A 92 -18.44 -14.85 -4.59
C LEU A 92 -19.11 -14.06 -3.47
N ASP A 93 -19.86 -13.01 -3.83
CA ASP A 93 -20.63 -12.22 -2.88
C ASP A 93 -21.73 -13.06 -2.20
N ARG A 94 -22.39 -13.94 -2.95
CA ARG A 94 -23.36 -14.90 -2.39
C ARG A 94 -22.74 -15.94 -1.48
N CYS A 95 -21.47 -16.28 -1.72
CA CYS A 95 -20.69 -17.17 -0.85
C CYS A 95 -20.06 -16.43 0.36
N HIS A 96 -20.39 -15.16 0.58
CA HIS A 96 -19.78 -14.30 1.63
C HIS A 96 -18.26 -14.18 1.53
N ILE A 97 -17.70 -14.35 0.33
CA ILE A 97 -16.29 -14.13 0.06
C ILE A 97 -16.13 -12.72 -0.51
N PRO A 98 -15.25 -11.87 0.04
CA PRO A 98 -15.05 -10.52 -0.46
C PRO A 98 -14.47 -10.56 -1.89
N ALA A 99 -15.32 -10.33 -2.89
CA ALA A 99 -14.99 -10.40 -4.31
C ALA A 99 -13.82 -9.50 -4.70
N LEU A 100 -13.70 -8.31 -4.05
CA LEU A 100 -12.58 -7.39 -4.28
C LEU A 100 -11.23 -7.99 -3.85
N ALA A 101 -11.18 -8.63 -2.68
CA ALA A 101 -9.96 -9.26 -2.19
C ALA A 101 -9.54 -10.44 -3.06
N PHE A 102 -10.52 -11.23 -3.53
CA PHE A 102 -10.28 -12.33 -4.46
C PHE A 102 -9.71 -11.84 -5.79
N ALA A 103 -10.33 -10.81 -6.38
CA ALA A 103 -9.89 -10.24 -7.66
C ALA A 103 -8.48 -9.63 -7.55
N LEU A 104 -8.18 -8.91 -6.46
CA LEU A 104 -6.85 -8.38 -6.20
C LEU A 104 -5.82 -9.50 -6.04
N GLY A 105 -6.16 -10.57 -5.32
CA GLY A 105 -5.27 -11.71 -5.15
C GLY A 105 -4.93 -12.44 -6.45
N MET A 106 -5.87 -12.48 -7.40
CA MET A 106 -5.61 -13.03 -8.74
C MET A 106 -4.75 -12.12 -9.61
N PHE A 107 -4.92 -10.81 -9.46
CA PHE A 107 -4.26 -9.83 -10.31
C PHE A 107 -2.83 -9.49 -9.85
N ILE A 108 -2.60 -9.49 -8.54
CA ILE A 108 -1.28 -9.14 -7.96
C ILE A 108 -0.30 -10.29 -8.19
N PRO A 109 0.94 -10.02 -8.65
CA PRO A 109 1.98 -11.04 -8.79
C PRO A 109 2.22 -11.83 -7.49
N LEU A 110 2.58 -13.09 -7.62
CA LEU A 110 2.78 -14.00 -6.49
C LEU A 110 3.83 -13.47 -5.49
N GLU A 111 4.83 -12.76 -5.99
CA GLU A 111 5.89 -12.12 -5.19
C GLU A 111 5.35 -11.14 -4.15
N LEU A 112 4.25 -10.44 -4.46
CA LEU A 112 3.58 -9.51 -3.56
C LEU A 112 2.50 -10.19 -2.71
N ASN A 113 1.93 -11.30 -3.17
CA ASN A 113 0.92 -12.05 -2.44
C ASN A 113 1.50 -12.82 -1.25
N VAL A 114 2.71 -13.40 -1.38
CA VAL A 114 3.35 -14.15 -0.30
C VAL A 114 3.55 -13.30 0.96
N PRO A 115 4.13 -12.08 0.89
CA PRO A 115 4.22 -11.19 2.05
C PRO A 115 2.86 -10.82 2.65
N LEU A 116 1.81 -10.70 1.82
CA LEU A 116 0.46 -10.40 2.27
C LEU A 116 -0.11 -11.53 3.13
N VAL A 117 0.07 -12.78 2.72
CA VAL A 117 -0.35 -13.97 3.50
C VAL A 117 0.41 -14.04 4.83
N VAL A 118 1.71 -13.81 4.81
CA VAL A 118 2.54 -13.77 6.03
C VAL A 118 2.07 -12.65 6.96
N GLY A 119 1.81 -11.44 6.41
CA GLY A 119 1.28 -10.32 7.18
C GLY A 119 -0.08 -10.61 7.80
N GLY A 120 -0.96 -11.28 7.05
CA GLY A 120 -2.26 -11.74 7.55
C GLY A 120 -2.14 -12.75 8.70
N ALA A 121 -1.23 -13.71 8.58
CA ALA A 121 -0.94 -14.70 9.63
C ALA A 121 -0.38 -14.02 10.90
N ILE A 122 0.51 -13.05 10.75
CA ILE A 122 1.06 -12.27 11.87
C ILE A 122 -0.05 -11.45 12.55
N ASN A 123 -0.90 -10.80 11.77
CA ASN A 123 -2.02 -10.04 12.30
C ASN A 123 -2.97 -10.94 13.09
N TRP A 124 -3.35 -12.09 12.53
CA TRP A 124 -4.16 -13.08 13.23
C TRP A 124 -3.50 -13.53 14.53
N PHE A 125 -2.22 -13.86 14.50
CA PHE A 125 -1.46 -14.27 15.68
C PHE A 125 -1.44 -13.19 16.77
N VAL A 126 -1.24 -11.92 16.41
CA VAL A 126 -1.16 -10.80 17.35
C VAL A 126 -2.52 -10.48 17.97
N THR A 127 -3.60 -10.56 17.17
CA THR A 127 -4.96 -10.19 17.59
C THR A 127 -5.70 -11.31 18.31
N THR A 128 -5.20 -12.57 18.26
CA THR A 128 -5.88 -13.72 18.89
C THR A 128 -5.21 -14.17 20.18
N ARG A 129 -4.06 -13.59 20.56
CA ARG A 129 -3.23 -14.07 21.67
C ARG A 129 -3.69 -13.66 23.07
N SER A 130 -4.62 -12.73 23.22
CA SER A 130 -5.12 -12.29 24.54
C SER A 130 -6.56 -12.74 24.74
N GLU A 131 -6.92 -13.06 25.97
CA GLU A 131 -8.31 -13.34 26.35
C GLU A 131 -9.17 -12.04 26.36
N ASP A 132 -8.53 -10.88 26.59
CA ASP A 132 -9.20 -9.59 26.59
C ASP A 132 -9.40 -9.05 25.16
N ALA A 133 -10.64 -8.90 24.73
CA ALA A 133 -11.02 -8.38 23.41
C ALA A 133 -10.52 -6.93 23.18
N GLU A 134 -10.51 -6.09 24.22
CA GLU A 134 -10.03 -4.72 24.14
C GLU A 134 -8.51 -4.65 23.89
N VAL A 135 -7.74 -5.53 24.54
CA VAL A 135 -6.29 -5.63 24.34
C VAL A 135 -5.98 -6.10 22.92
N ASN A 136 -6.75 -7.06 22.40
CA ASN A 136 -6.58 -7.53 21.03
C ASN A 136 -6.89 -6.45 20.00
N LYS A 137 -7.96 -5.66 20.23
CA LYS A 137 -8.30 -4.51 19.38
C LYS A 137 -7.20 -3.45 19.41
N ALA A 138 -6.70 -3.08 20.58
CA ALA A 138 -5.62 -2.10 20.73
C ALA A 138 -4.32 -2.58 20.05
N ARG A 139 -4.01 -3.87 20.10
CA ARG A 139 -2.87 -4.47 19.38
C ARG A 139 -3.06 -4.38 17.87
N GLY A 140 -4.26 -4.67 17.37
CA GLY A 140 -4.58 -4.55 15.95
C GLY A 140 -4.46 -3.11 15.43
N GLU A 141 -5.01 -2.13 16.17
CA GLU A 141 -4.89 -0.70 15.86
C GLU A 141 -3.42 -0.25 15.85
N LYS A 142 -2.65 -0.63 16.87
CA LYS A 142 -1.23 -0.33 16.93
C LYS A 142 -0.45 -0.99 15.79
N GLY A 143 -0.77 -2.23 15.45
CA GLY A 143 -0.20 -2.94 14.31
C GLY A 143 -0.46 -2.22 12.99
N THR A 144 -1.69 -1.78 12.76
CA THR A 144 -2.07 -1.00 11.58
C THR A 144 -1.32 0.32 11.48
N LEU A 145 -1.14 1.03 12.62
CA LEU A 145 -0.37 2.28 12.64
C LEU A 145 1.11 2.05 12.30
N ILE A 146 1.72 1.00 12.86
CA ILE A 146 3.12 0.65 12.55
C ILE A 146 3.26 0.26 11.08
N ALA A 147 2.36 -0.57 10.55
CA ALA A 147 2.36 -0.99 9.16
C ALA A 147 2.18 0.19 8.21
N SER A 148 1.27 1.13 8.51
CA SER A 148 1.08 2.34 7.72
C SER A 148 2.33 3.23 7.73
N GLY A 149 3.04 3.30 8.86
CA GLY A 149 4.32 3.98 8.97
C GLY A 149 5.40 3.38 8.08
N PHE A 150 5.49 2.05 8.00
CA PHE A 150 6.42 1.36 7.10
C PHE A 150 6.08 1.62 5.63
N ILE A 151 4.80 1.58 5.26
CA ILE A 151 4.35 1.88 3.89
C ILE A 151 4.71 3.31 3.50
N ALA A 152 4.36 4.27 4.35
CA ALA A 152 4.67 5.68 4.10
C ALA A 152 6.18 5.94 4.06
N GLY A 153 6.94 5.37 4.99
CA GLY A 153 8.40 5.49 5.03
C GLY A 153 9.06 4.89 3.79
N GLY A 154 8.62 3.72 3.35
CA GLY A 154 9.11 3.07 2.13
C GLY A 154 8.82 3.91 0.88
N ALA A 155 7.62 4.46 0.77
CA ALA A 155 7.25 5.33 -0.35
C ALA A 155 8.11 6.61 -0.39
N LEU A 156 8.31 7.27 0.76
CA LEU A 156 9.17 8.46 0.85
C LEU A 156 10.62 8.13 0.51
N MET A 157 11.15 7.01 1.01
CA MET A 157 12.52 6.57 0.69
C MET A 157 12.69 6.25 -0.79
N GLY A 158 11.67 5.68 -1.43
CA GLY A 158 11.64 5.46 -2.88
C GLY A 158 11.76 6.76 -3.67
N VAL A 159 11.04 7.80 -3.26
CA VAL A 159 11.14 9.13 -3.89
C VAL A 159 12.52 9.75 -3.67
N VAL A 160 13.06 9.67 -2.45
CA VAL A 160 14.42 10.16 -2.14
C VAL A 160 15.47 9.44 -2.98
N SER A 161 15.38 8.11 -3.08
CA SER A 161 16.28 7.30 -3.90
C SER A 161 16.21 7.69 -5.38
N ALA A 162 15.00 7.93 -5.91
CA ALA A 162 14.82 8.38 -7.29
C ALA A 162 15.42 9.76 -7.54
N LEU A 163 15.27 10.70 -6.59
CA LEU A 163 15.88 12.04 -6.68
C LEU A 163 17.41 11.97 -6.65
N LEU A 164 17.99 11.13 -5.79
CA LEU A 164 19.44 10.93 -5.72
C LEU A 164 19.99 10.32 -7.02
N LYS A 165 19.30 9.33 -7.56
CA LYS A 165 19.66 8.73 -8.85
C LYS A 165 19.55 9.74 -10.00
N PHE A 166 18.54 10.59 -9.99
CA PHE A 166 18.41 11.69 -10.95
C PHE A 166 19.54 12.72 -10.82
N GLY A 167 20.06 12.95 -9.60
CA GLY A 167 21.24 13.78 -9.32
C GLY A 167 22.59 13.11 -9.66
N GLY A 168 22.59 11.90 -10.21
CA GLY A 168 23.78 11.15 -10.58
C GLY A 168 24.43 10.37 -9.41
N ILE A 169 23.76 10.29 -8.25
CA ILE A 169 24.23 9.50 -7.11
C ILE A 169 23.54 8.14 -7.17
N GLU A 170 24.24 7.12 -7.61
CA GLU A 170 23.74 5.75 -7.62
C GLU A 170 23.92 5.11 -6.24
N LEU A 171 22.80 4.94 -5.53
CA LEU A 171 22.72 4.17 -4.28
C LEU A 171 22.48 2.67 -4.55
N SER A 172 22.54 2.24 -5.83
CA SER A 172 22.33 0.84 -6.15
C SER A 172 23.56 0.02 -5.67
N VAL A 173 23.28 -1.01 -4.92
CA VAL A 173 24.25 -2.05 -4.64
C VAL A 173 24.62 -2.71 -5.96
N ALA A 174 25.90 -2.98 -6.20
CA ALA A 174 26.40 -3.53 -7.46
C ALA A 174 25.53 -4.69 -7.96
N ASP A 175 25.26 -4.74 -9.28
CA ASP A 175 24.38 -5.76 -9.91
C ASP A 175 24.78 -7.20 -9.56
N GLN A 176 26.08 -7.42 -9.30
CA GLN A 176 26.62 -8.69 -8.82
C GLN A 176 26.08 -9.13 -7.45
N TRP A 177 25.61 -8.19 -6.62
CA TRP A 177 25.05 -8.53 -5.31
C TRP A 177 23.72 -9.29 -5.44
N TRP A 178 22.89 -8.92 -6.41
CA TRP A 178 21.59 -9.56 -6.63
C TRP A 178 21.70 -11.01 -7.12
N SER A 179 22.83 -11.37 -7.76
CA SER A 179 23.12 -12.73 -8.24
C SER A 179 23.76 -13.64 -7.19
N ASN A 180 24.10 -13.10 -6.03
CA ASN A 180 24.78 -13.85 -4.99
C ASN A 180 23.78 -14.55 -4.04
N PRO A 181 23.94 -15.85 -3.73
CA PRO A 181 23.11 -16.55 -2.75
C PRO A 181 23.16 -15.91 -1.35
N MET A 182 24.23 -15.16 -1.04
CA MET A 182 24.35 -14.39 0.20
C MET A 182 23.33 -13.25 0.29
N SER A 183 22.89 -12.68 -0.83
CA SER A 183 21.87 -11.63 -0.84
C SER A 183 20.49 -12.16 -0.45
N GLU A 184 20.15 -13.37 -0.88
CA GLU A 184 18.92 -14.05 -0.52
C GLU A 184 18.86 -14.33 0.99
N MET A 185 19.96 -14.85 1.55
CA MET A 185 20.07 -15.11 2.98
C MET A 185 19.95 -13.83 3.81
N THR A 186 20.59 -12.75 3.34
CA THR A 186 20.58 -11.46 4.03
C THR A 186 19.18 -10.83 3.98
N SER A 187 18.48 -10.90 2.85
CA SER A 187 17.12 -10.40 2.70
C SER A 187 16.13 -11.19 3.55
N LEU A 188 16.27 -12.51 3.61
CA LEU A 188 15.45 -13.39 4.46
C LEU A 188 15.67 -13.07 5.93
N LEU A 189 16.92 -12.86 6.35
CA LEU A 189 17.25 -12.50 7.74
C LEU A 189 16.68 -11.13 8.10
N ALA A 190 16.79 -10.14 7.21
CA ALA A 190 16.19 -8.82 7.39
C ALA A 190 14.67 -8.91 7.53
N TYR A 191 14.03 -9.75 6.72
CA TYR A 191 12.59 -9.96 6.76
C TYR A 191 12.15 -10.60 8.09
N VAL A 192 12.87 -11.62 8.57
CA VAL A 192 12.62 -12.24 9.88
C VAL A 192 12.82 -11.23 11.02
N CYS A 193 13.87 -10.42 10.97
CA CYS A 193 14.09 -9.36 11.95
C CYS A 193 12.93 -8.35 11.97
N LEU A 194 12.41 -7.97 10.80
CA LEU A 194 11.28 -7.07 10.68
C LEU A 194 10.01 -7.67 11.29
N ILE A 195 9.74 -8.95 11.05
CA ILE A 195 8.62 -9.68 11.66
C ILE A 195 8.76 -9.70 13.18
N CYS A 196 9.94 -10.04 13.71
CA CYS A 196 10.21 -10.06 15.14
C CYS A 196 10.03 -8.67 15.77
N TYR A 197 10.51 -7.63 15.09
CA TYR A 197 10.31 -6.24 15.52
C TYR A 197 8.83 -5.89 15.56
N PHE A 198 8.06 -6.22 14.52
CA PHE A 198 6.64 -5.95 14.44
C PHE A 198 5.86 -6.62 15.56
N ILE A 199 6.11 -7.92 15.81
CA ILE A 199 5.47 -8.67 16.90
C ILE A 199 5.82 -8.07 18.27
N LYS A 200 7.08 -7.65 18.46
CA LYS A 200 7.52 -7.01 19.71
C LYS A 200 6.88 -5.63 19.90
N ALA A 201 6.85 -4.83 18.84
CA ALA A 201 6.33 -3.47 18.86
C ALA A 201 4.81 -3.41 19.05
N THR A 202 4.08 -4.40 18.55
CA THR A 202 2.61 -4.50 18.70
C THR A 202 2.18 -4.97 20.09
N ARG A 203 3.09 -5.55 20.89
CA ARG A 203 2.76 -5.93 22.27
C ARG A 203 2.37 -4.70 23.08
N VAL A 204 1.14 -4.67 23.54
CA VAL A 204 0.66 -3.72 24.55
C VAL A 204 0.85 -4.38 25.90
N LYS A 205 1.67 -3.78 26.78
CA LYS A 205 1.70 -4.16 28.20
C LYS A 205 0.42 -3.61 28.86
N LYS A 206 -0.19 -4.42 29.72
CA LYS A 206 -1.24 -3.97 30.64
C LYS A 206 -0.72 -2.84 31.50
#